data_6b7efb3c45cc45c1f14ec52228ab8018
#
_entry.id   6b7efb3c45cc45c1f14ec52228ab8018
#
_cell.length_a   1.000
_cell.length_b   1.000
_cell.length_c   1.000
_cell.angle_alpha   90.00
_cell.angle_beta   90.00
_cell.angle_gamma   90.00
#
_symmetry.space_group_name_H-M   'P 1'
#
loop_
_entity.id
_entity.type
_entity.pdbx_description
1 polymer ?
#
loop_
_entity_poly.entity_id
_entity_poly.type
_entity_poly.pdbx_seq_one_letter_code
_entity_poly.pdbx_strand_id
1 'polypeptide(L)'
;DYWVMDFITEELMYRVYDGDFEFTINGGNFLLTHGDGLLSWDRGYRIMKKIIRSPLFVWCFRCLHPNIGYWVAKKFSGNHEHYVHSDEYNQKVLDDLTPFACEKIEGGVDYILCGHYHQATEKQINTGKLLILGDWFTFDSYAVFDGKNLVLKRWNSN
;
A
#
# COMPACT_ATOMS: atom_id res chain seq x y z
N ASP A 1 0.25 7.37 -6.63
CA ASP A 1 -0.98 6.79 -6.18
C ASP A 1 -2.08 7.79 -5.78
N TYR A 2 -1.79 9.08 -5.67
CA TYR A 2 -2.81 10.05 -5.27
C TYR A 2 -3.51 10.77 -6.42
N TRP A 3 -2.88 10.85 -7.57
CA TRP A 3 -3.39 11.64 -8.70
C TRP A 3 -3.72 10.76 -9.89
N VAL A 4 -4.41 9.67 -9.63
CA VAL A 4 -4.83 8.70 -10.65
C VAL A 4 -5.77 9.34 -11.67
N MET A 5 -6.56 10.35 -11.23
CA MET A 5 -7.51 11.08 -12.07
C MET A 5 -8.48 10.15 -12.82
N ASP A 6 -8.89 10.56 -13.98
CA ASP A 6 -9.87 9.91 -14.85
C ASP A 6 -9.25 8.89 -15.82
N PHE A 7 -7.98 9.03 -16.18
CA PHE A 7 -7.33 8.18 -17.18
C PHE A 7 -7.44 6.68 -16.86
N ILE A 8 -7.19 6.27 -15.62
CA ILE A 8 -7.23 4.86 -15.22
C ILE A 8 -8.66 4.32 -15.28
N THR A 9 -9.65 5.13 -14.93
CA THR A 9 -11.06 4.71 -14.91
C THR A 9 -11.72 4.79 -16.28
N GLU A 10 -11.43 5.82 -17.07
CA GLU A 10 -12.09 6.09 -18.35
C GLU A 10 -11.39 5.40 -19.52
N GLU A 11 -10.05 5.46 -19.59
CA GLU A 11 -9.30 4.89 -20.70
C GLU A 11 -8.91 3.42 -20.48
N LEU A 12 -8.53 3.06 -19.26
CA LEU A 12 -8.13 1.69 -18.95
C LEU A 12 -9.26 0.84 -18.37
N MET A 13 -10.43 1.41 -18.12
CA MET A 13 -11.60 0.71 -17.61
C MET A 13 -11.38 0.01 -16.25
N TYR A 14 -10.40 0.42 -15.47
CA TYR A 14 -10.16 -0.11 -14.13
C TYR A 14 -11.03 0.59 -13.08
N ARG A 15 -11.42 -0.16 -12.07
CA ARG A 15 -12.04 0.42 -10.88
C ARG A 15 -10.96 0.94 -9.94
N VAL A 16 -11.06 2.21 -9.57
CA VAL A 16 -10.18 2.85 -8.58
C VAL A 16 -10.95 3.08 -7.31
N TYR A 17 -10.40 2.64 -6.19
CA TYR A 17 -10.96 2.84 -4.85
C TYR A 17 -10.08 3.83 -4.10
N ASP A 18 -10.69 4.88 -3.56
CA ASP A 18 -9.97 5.89 -2.75
C ASP A 18 -10.07 5.52 -1.27
N GLY A 19 -9.26 4.57 -0.87
CA GLY A 19 -9.19 4.06 0.51
C GLY A 19 -9.18 2.55 0.59
N ASP A 20 -9.56 2.03 1.74
CA ASP A 20 -9.64 0.61 2.00
C ASP A 20 -10.79 -0.04 1.20
N PHE A 21 -10.56 -1.25 0.73
CA PHE A 21 -11.55 -2.01 -0.03
C PHE A 21 -11.76 -3.39 0.59
N GLU A 22 -12.98 -3.66 1.01
CA GLU A 22 -13.38 -4.95 1.57
C GLU A 22 -14.21 -5.75 0.57
N PHE A 23 -13.97 -7.04 0.50
CA PHE A 23 -14.73 -7.97 -0.33
C PHE A 23 -14.68 -9.39 0.23
N THR A 24 -15.62 -10.22 -0.20
CA THR A 24 -15.66 -11.63 0.17
C THR A 24 -15.51 -12.50 -1.07
N ILE A 25 -14.66 -13.51 -1.01
CA ILE A 25 -14.49 -14.51 -2.06
C ILE A 25 -14.30 -15.90 -1.46
N ASN A 26 -15.07 -16.88 -1.95
CA ASN A 26 -15.06 -18.27 -1.47
C ASN A 26 -15.21 -18.41 0.07
N GLY A 27 -15.96 -17.50 0.69
CA GLY A 27 -16.19 -17.51 2.13
C GLY A 27 -15.08 -16.84 2.96
N GLY A 28 -14.01 -16.36 2.35
CA GLY A 28 -12.98 -15.54 3.02
C GLY A 28 -13.25 -14.04 2.87
N ASN A 29 -13.13 -13.29 3.94
CA ASN A 29 -13.29 -11.84 4.00
C ASN A 29 -11.93 -11.14 3.87
N PHE A 30 -11.81 -10.30 2.88
CA PHE A 30 -10.56 -9.63 2.52
C PHE A 30 -10.64 -8.13 2.75
N LEU A 31 -9.56 -7.56 3.28
CA LEU A 31 -9.30 -6.13 3.31
C LEU A 31 -8.07 -5.82 2.46
N LEU A 32 -8.24 -5.01 1.42
CA LEU A 32 -7.14 -4.42 0.67
C LEU A 32 -6.94 -2.99 1.16
N THR A 33 -5.74 -2.68 1.58
CA THR A 33 -5.36 -1.32 1.98
C THR A 33 -4.03 -0.94 1.32
N HIS A 34 -3.89 0.33 0.94
CA HIS A 34 -2.57 0.80 0.51
C HIS A 34 -1.58 0.81 1.67
N GLY A 35 -2.05 1.08 2.88
CA GLY A 35 -1.24 1.06 4.11
C GLY A 35 -0.60 2.39 4.47
N ASP A 36 -0.65 3.38 3.60
CA ASP A 36 -0.01 4.67 3.83
C ASP A 36 -0.66 5.46 4.97
N GLY A 37 0.16 5.87 5.92
CA GLY A 37 -0.26 6.64 7.11
C GLY A 37 -0.80 5.79 8.26
N LEU A 38 -0.69 4.46 8.20
CA LEU A 38 -1.05 3.57 9.31
C LEU A 38 0.00 3.57 10.43
N LEU A 39 1.28 3.85 10.11
CA LEU A 39 2.33 3.84 11.12
C LEU A 39 2.16 4.97 12.15
N SER A 40 2.31 4.64 13.42
CA SER A 40 2.10 5.56 14.54
C SER A 40 3.07 6.74 14.55
N TRP A 41 4.32 6.51 14.09
CA TRP A 41 5.38 7.52 14.03
C TRP A 41 5.36 8.39 12.78
N ASP A 42 4.54 8.07 11.75
CA ASP A 42 4.58 8.77 10.47
C ASP A 42 3.63 9.97 10.39
N ARG A 43 3.72 10.83 11.42
CA ARG A 43 2.88 12.05 11.51
C ARG A 43 3.17 13.03 10.39
N GLY A 44 4.45 13.18 10.03
CA GLY A 44 4.87 14.08 8.94
C GLY A 44 4.28 13.67 7.60
N TYR A 45 4.33 12.38 7.30
CA TYR A 45 3.71 11.82 6.11
C TYR A 45 2.20 12.07 6.06
N ARG A 46 1.48 11.85 7.18
CA ARG A 46 0.03 12.10 7.25
C ARG A 46 -0.34 13.56 6.97
N ILE A 47 0.48 14.51 7.45
CA ILE A 47 0.27 15.93 7.16
C ILE A 47 0.54 16.22 5.68
N MET A 48 1.67 15.74 5.16
CA MET A 48 2.03 15.88 3.75
C MET A 48 0.95 15.27 2.84
N LYS A 49 0.45 14.08 3.15
CA LYS A 49 -0.64 13.42 2.44
C LYS A 49 -1.88 14.28 2.33
N LYS A 50 -2.30 14.93 3.44
CA LYS A 50 -3.45 15.84 3.44
C LYS A 50 -3.23 17.05 2.52
N ILE A 51 -2.02 17.60 2.51
CA ILE A 51 -1.67 18.76 1.67
C ILE A 51 -1.72 18.38 0.20
N ILE A 52 -0.99 17.33 -0.20
CA ILE A 52 -0.88 16.94 -1.62
C ILE A 52 -2.19 16.40 -2.21
N ARG A 53 -3.11 15.91 -1.37
CA ARG A 53 -4.47 15.49 -1.78
C ARG A 53 -5.48 16.63 -1.79
N SER A 54 -5.14 17.80 -1.28
CA SER A 54 -6.09 18.92 -1.27
C SER A 54 -6.37 19.42 -2.69
N PRO A 55 -7.64 19.70 -3.05
CA PRO A 55 -7.98 20.18 -4.38
C PRO A 55 -7.22 21.45 -4.79
N LEU A 56 -6.96 22.32 -3.82
CA LEU A 56 -6.20 23.55 -4.05
C LEU A 56 -4.74 23.24 -4.44
N PHE A 57 -4.09 22.30 -3.73
CA PHE A 57 -2.72 21.92 -4.05
C PHE A 57 -2.64 21.26 -5.44
N VAL A 58 -3.56 20.34 -5.73
CA VAL A 58 -3.65 19.68 -7.04
C VAL A 58 -3.84 20.73 -8.15
N TRP A 59 -4.75 21.68 -7.95
CA TRP A 59 -4.98 22.77 -8.91
C TRP A 59 -3.73 23.62 -9.11
N CYS A 60 -3.08 24.08 -8.04
CA CYS A 60 -1.84 24.85 -8.12
C CYS A 60 -0.74 24.08 -8.84
N PHE A 61 -0.57 22.78 -8.53
CA PHE A 61 0.45 21.95 -9.16
C PHE A 61 0.20 21.77 -10.67
N ARG A 62 -1.06 21.62 -11.08
CA ARG A 62 -1.46 21.54 -12.51
C ARG A 62 -1.20 22.84 -13.28
N CYS A 63 -1.16 23.99 -12.61
CA CYS A 63 -0.80 25.26 -13.22
C CYS A 63 0.70 25.44 -13.45
N LEU A 64 1.55 24.57 -12.87
CA LEU A 64 2.99 24.63 -13.07
C LEU A 64 3.38 24.15 -14.47
N HIS A 65 4.40 24.80 -15.04
CA HIS A 65 5.00 24.27 -16.27
C HIS A 65 5.54 22.84 -16.00
N PRO A 66 5.35 21.87 -16.92
CA PRO A 66 5.75 20.47 -16.70
C PRO A 66 7.18 20.28 -16.21
N ASN A 67 8.14 21.06 -16.74
CA ASN A 67 9.55 21.01 -16.31
C ASN A 67 9.74 21.41 -14.84
N ILE A 68 8.97 22.39 -14.36
CA ILE A 68 9.00 22.81 -12.94
C ILE A 68 8.37 21.73 -12.08
N GLY A 69 7.22 21.21 -12.52
CA GLY A 69 6.56 20.09 -11.84
C GLY A 69 7.46 18.87 -11.72
N TYR A 70 8.15 18.48 -12.79
CA TYR A 70 9.14 17.40 -12.78
C TYR A 70 10.30 17.66 -11.81
N TRP A 71 10.86 18.87 -11.83
CA TRP A 71 11.96 19.25 -10.92
C TRP A 71 11.51 19.17 -9.45
N VAL A 72 10.33 19.69 -9.14
CA VAL A 72 9.75 19.63 -7.79
C VAL A 72 9.54 18.16 -7.39
N ALA A 73 8.89 17.36 -8.22
CA ALA A 73 8.65 15.95 -7.96
C ALA A 73 9.98 15.20 -7.71
N LYS A 74 10.99 15.40 -8.55
CA LYS A 74 12.30 14.77 -8.41
C LYS A 74 12.98 15.14 -7.09
N LYS A 75 12.86 16.41 -6.65
CA LYS A 75 13.45 16.87 -5.40
C LYS A 75 12.79 16.26 -4.16
N PHE A 76 11.48 15.99 -4.23
CA PHE A 76 10.72 15.38 -3.13
C PHE A 76 10.74 13.85 -3.15
N SER A 77 10.81 13.23 -4.32
CA SER A 77 10.88 11.77 -4.45
C SER A 77 12.22 11.17 -4.00
N GLY A 78 13.28 11.97 -3.89
CA GLY A 78 14.61 11.44 -3.59
C GLY A 78 15.17 10.52 -4.69
N ASN A 79 16.37 10.00 -4.49
CA ASN A 79 16.88 8.88 -5.28
C ASN A 79 16.28 7.60 -4.69
N HIS A 80 15.19 7.11 -5.23
CA HIS A 80 14.73 5.75 -4.98
C HIS A 80 15.64 4.76 -5.72
N GLU A 81 16.86 4.61 -5.27
CA GLU A 81 17.56 3.36 -5.46
C GLU A 81 16.77 2.30 -4.70
N HIS A 82 16.69 1.08 -5.25
CA HIS A 82 15.99 -0.07 -4.66
C HIS A 82 16.35 -0.21 -3.18
N TYR A 83 15.52 0.35 -2.31
CA TYR A 83 15.81 0.41 -0.89
C TYR A 83 15.27 -0.85 -0.24
N VAL A 84 16.12 -1.84 -0.11
CA VAL A 84 15.82 -2.95 0.79
C VAL A 84 16.00 -2.42 2.22
N HIS A 85 14.90 -2.26 2.91
CA HIS A 85 14.93 -1.84 4.32
C HIS A 85 15.63 -2.89 5.19
N SER A 86 16.26 -2.43 6.28
CA SER A 86 16.87 -3.35 7.25
C SER A 86 15.79 -4.25 7.90
N ASP A 87 16.19 -5.44 8.33
CA ASP A 87 15.27 -6.36 9.03
C ASP A 87 14.68 -5.73 10.29
N GLU A 88 15.44 -4.88 10.99
CA GLU A 88 14.96 -4.13 12.15
C GLU A 88 13.81 -3.15 11.77
N TYR A 89 13.96 -2.43 10.66
CA TYR A 89 12.91 -1.56 10.16
C TYR A 89 11.66 -2.36 9.75
N ASN A 90 11.87 -3.46 9.04
CA ASN A 90 10.79 -4.34 8.60
C ASN A 90 9.99 -4.90 9.79
N GLN A 91 10.69 -5.33 10.83
CA GLN A 91 10.06 -5.81 12.06
C GLN A 91 9.29 -4.70 12.76
N LYS A 92 9.85 -3.51 12.85
CA LYS A 92 9.20 -2.35 13.46
C LYS A 92 7.90 -1.97 12.74
N VAL A 93 7.90 -1.99 11.40
CA VAL A 93 6.68 -1.77 10.60
C VAL A 93 5.63 -2.83 10.91
N LEU A 94 6.03 -4.10 10.93
CA LEU A 94 5.14 -5.22 11.19
C LEU A 94 4.52 -5.16 12.60
N ASP A 95 5.30 -4.76 13.59
CA ASP A 95 4.84 -4.61 14.97
C ASP A 95 3.85 -3.45 15.11
N ASP A 96 4.09 -2.34 14.42
CA ASP A 96 3.21 -1.17 14.46
C ASP A 96 1.89 -1.39 13.68
N LEU A 97 1.89 -2.23 12.65
CA LEU A 97 0.69 -2.62 11.92
C LEU A 97 -0.14 -3.71 12.64
N THR A 98 0.47 -4.43 13.58
CA THR A 98 -0.20 -5.54 14.27
C THR A 98 -1.47 -5.12 15.01
N PRO A 99 -1.54 -4.01 15.77
CA PRO A 99 -2.77 -3.56 16.41
C PRO A 99 -3.90 -3.26 15.42
N PHE A 100 -3.59 -2.59 14.31
CA PHE A 100 -4.56 -2.36 13.22
C PHE A 100 -5.09 -3.69 12.65
N ALA A 101 -4.20 -4.62 12.39
CA ALA A 101 -4.59 -5.92 11.84
C ALA A 101 -5.42 -6.75 12.85
N CYS A 102 -5.09 -6.70 14.14
CA CYS A 102 -5.89 -7.33 15.21
C CYS A 102 -7.32 -6.77 15.21
N GLU A 103 -7.49 -5.45 15.21
CA GLU A 103 -8.80 -4.79 15.20
C GLU A 103 -9.65 -5.25 14.00
N LYS A 104 -9.06 -5.29 12.79
CA LYS A 104 -9.76 -5.70 11.58
C LYS A 104 -10.15 -7.18 11.59
N ILE A 105 -9.26 -8.04 12.07
CA ILE A 105 -9.51 -9.48 12.18
C ILE A 105 -10.58 -9.78 13.23
N GLU A 106 -10.58 -9.09 14.37
CA GLU A 106 -11.64 -9.16 15.36
C GLU A 106 -12.99 -8.66 14.81
N GLY A 107 -12.94 -7.72 13.86
CA GLY A 107 -14.10 -7.24 13.10
C GLY A 107 -14.62 -8.21 12.02
N GLY A 108 -13.98 -9.37 11.83
CA GLY A 108 -14.43 -10.41 10.90
C GLY A 108 -13.68 -10.46 9.57
N VAL A 109 -12.56 -9.75 9.41
CA VAL A 109 -11.67 -9.88 8.27
C VAL A 109 -10.75 -11.09 8.46
N ASP A 110 -10.63 -11.95 7.46
CA ASP A 110 -9.73 -13.10 7.48
C ASP A 110 -8.35 -12.78 6.92
N TYR A 111 -8.29 -11.92 5.89
CA TYR A 111 -7.07 -11.63 5.15
C TYR A 111 -6.91 -10.13 4.92
N ILE A 112 -5.78 -9.57 5.35
CA ILE A 112 -5.41 -8.18 5.12
C ILE A 112 -4.22 -8.14 4.16
N LEU A 113 -4.38 -7.46 3.02
CA LEU A 113 -3.29 -7.21 2.07
C LEU A 113 -2.94 -5.74 2.11
N CYS A 114 -1.68 -5.46 2.42
CA CYS A 114 -1.16 -4.12 2.60
C CYS A 114 0.01 -3.88 1.63
N GLY A 115 0.01 -2.73 0.97
CA GLY A 115 1.11 -2.26 0.11
C GLY A 115 2.05 -1.30 0.84
N HIS A 116 2.56 -0.28 0.14
CA HIS A 116 3.29 0.90 0.62
C HIS A 116 4.68 0.65 1.23
N TYR A 117 4.83 -0.37 2.05
CA TYR A 117 6.05 -0.58 2.86
C TYR A 117 7.16 -1.32 2.12
N HIS A 118 6.91 -1.78 0.89
CA HIS A 118 7.88 -2.50 0.07
C HIS A 118 8.57 -3.65 0.82
N GLN A 119 7.77 -4.46 1.52
CA GLN A 119 8.22 -5.66 2.24
C GLN A 119 7.46 -6.86 1.70
N ALA A 120 8.15 -7.97 1.47
CA ALA A 120 7.51 -9.22 1.10
C ALA A 120 7.38 -10.11 2.34
N THR A 121 6.38 -9.85 3.18
CA THR A 121 6.25 -10.48 4.51
C THR A 121 4.80 -10.88 4.80
N GLU A 122 4.62 -11.99 5.49
CA GLU A 122 3.31 -12.40 6.01
C GLU A 122 3.39 -12.70 7.51
N LYS A 123 2.32 -12.39 8.23
CA LYS A 123 2.18 -12.65 9.67
C LYS A 123 0.81 -13.23 9.97
N GLN A 124 0.80 -14.37 10.66
CA GLN A 124 -0.44 -14.91 11.24
C GLN A 124 -0.82 -14.08 12.46
N ILE A 125 -2.07 -13.64 12.53
CA ILE A 125 -2.60 -12.86 13.64
C ILE A 125 -3.94 -13.48 14.05
N ASN A 126 -3.98 -14.11 15.21
CA ASN A 126 -5.17 -14.85 15.68
C ASN A 126 -5.67 -15.83 14.60
N THR A 127 -6.92 -15.67 14.16
CA THR A 127 -7.53 -16.49 13.10
C THR A 127 -7.26 -15.98 11.69
N GLY A 128 -6.78 -14.76 11.55
CA GLY A 128 -6.56 -14.12 10.26
C GLY A 128 -5.08 -13.90 9.92
N LYS A 129 -4.80 -13.37 8.75
CA LYS A 129 -3.44 -13.17 8.24
C LYS A 129 -3.26 -11.76 7.67
N LEU A 130 -2.13 -11.14 8.05
CA LEU A 130 -1.63 -9.92 7.42
C LEU A 130 -0.56 -10.28 6.40
N LEU A 131 -0.71 -9.80 5.16
CA LEU A 131 0.30 -9.83 4.11
C LEU A 131 0.72 -8.40 3.78
N ILE A 132 2.00 -8.11 3.87
CA ILE A 132 2.61 -6.90 3.33
C ILE A 132 3.22 -7.30 1.99
N LEU A 133 2.63 -6.79 0.91
CA LEU A 133 3.11 -7.07 -0.45
C LEU A 133 4.41 -6.31 -0.70
N GLY A 134 5.40 -6.98 -1.25
CA GLY A 134 6.57 -6.34 -1.79
C GLY A 134 6.25 -5.55 -3.06
N ASP A 135 7.25 -4.85 -3.56
CA ASP A 135 7.17 -4.27 -4.90
C ASP A 135 7.59 -5.32 -5.97
N TRP A 136 7.12 -5.08 -7.19
CA TRP A 136 7.42 -5.98 -8.31
C TRP A 136 8.89 -5.90 -8.77
N PHE A 137 9.56 -4.77 -8.53
CA PHE A 137 10.92 -4.55 -9.02
C PHE A 137 12.00 -5.20 -8.14
N THR A 138 11.74 -5.29 -6.83
CA THR A 138 12.73 -5.79 -5.86
C THR A 138 12.43 -7.22 -5.43
N PHE A 139 11.15 -7.54 -5.25
CA PHE A 139 10.73 -8.80 -4.62
C PHE A 139 10.08 -9.78 -5.60
N ASP A 140 9.63 -9.31 -6.77
CA ASP A 140 8.83 -10.11 -7.72
C ASP A 140 7.69 -10.87 -7.02
N SER A 141 7.09 -10.22 -6.00
CA SER A 141 6.16 -10.89 -5.08
C SER A 141 4.71 -10.62 -5.43
N TYR A 142 3.88 -11.63 -5.22
CA TYR A 142 2.44 -11.58 -5.41
C TYR A 142 1.73 -12.51 -4.43
N ALA A 143 0.46 -12.21 -4.13
CA ALA A 143 -0.36 -13.04 -3.27
C ALA A 143 -1.27 -13.95 -4.11
N VAL A 144 -1.45 -15.19 -3.67
CA VAL A 144 -2.34 -16.18 -4.28
C VAL A 144 -3.29 -16.72 -3.23
N PHE A 145 -4.59 -16.66 -3.53
CA PHE A 145 -5.63 -17.32 -2.76
C PHE A 145 -6.12 -18.54 -3.52
N ASP A 146 -5.99 -19.71 -2.93
CA ASP A 146 -6.38 -21.00 -3.53
C ASP A 146 -7.84 -21.41 -3.23
N GLY A 147 -8.61 -20.53 -2.58
CA GLY A 147 -9.97 -20.79 -2.10
C GLY A 147 -10.04 -21.19 -0.63
N LYS A 148 -8.89 -21.39 0.02
CA LYS A 148 -8.78 -21.71 1.46
C LYS A 148 -7.68 -20.92 2.14
N ASN A 149 -6.53 -20.79 1.49
CA ASN A 149 -5.35 -20.16 2.07
C ASN A 149 -4.85 -19.03 1.18
N LEU A 150 -4.45 -17.94 1.80
CA LEU A 150 -3.72 -16.85 1.16
C LEU A 150 -2.23 -17.01 1.44
N VAL A 151 -1.41 -17.02 0.39
CA VAL A 151 0.04 -17.18 0.49
C VAL A 151 0.76 -16.13 -0.35
N LEU A 152 1.89 -15.64 0.17
CA LEU A 152 2.80 -14.79 -0.57
C LEU A 152 3.74 -15.67 -1.41
N LYS A 153 3.85 -15.37 -2.70
CA LYS A 153 4.73 -16.07 -3.64
C LYS A 153 5.66 -15.10 -4.32
N ARG A 154 6.76 -15.63 -4.85
CA ARG A 154 7.69 -14.89 -5.74
C ARG A 154 7.62 -15.47 -7.14
N TRP A 155 7.66 -14.60 -8.12
CA TRP A 155 7.74 -14.98 -9.52
C TRP A 155 9.05 -15.68 -9.81
N ASN A 156 9.66 -16.28 -10.25
CA ASN A 156 11.00 -16.90 -10.48
C ASN A 156 11.69 -17.52 -9.26
N SER A 157 10.99 -17.84 -8.19
CA SER A 157 11.54 -18.71 -7.16
C SER A 157 11.50 -20.17 -7.64
N ASN A 158 12.55 -20.59 -8.37
CA ASN A 158 12.82 -22.01 -8.61
C ASN A 158 13.44 -22.64 -7.37
#